data_e7096222fa5b648f7fe2291969e7aaeb
#
_entry.id   e7096222fa5b648f7fe2291969e7aaeb
#
_cell.length_a   1.000
_cell.length_b   1.000
_cell.length_c   1.000
_cell.angle_alpha   90.00
_cell.angle_beta   90.00
_cell.angle_gamma   90.00
#
_symmetry.space_group_name_H-M   'P 1'
#
loop_
_entity.id
_entity.type
_entity.pdbx_description
1 polymer ?
#
loop_
_entity_poly.entity_id
_entity_poly.type
_entity_poly.pdbx_seq_one_letter_code
_entity_poly.pdbx_strand_id
1 'polypeptide(L)'
;MGAERWPQIERLYHAALARPVAERAAFLAEACAGDEELRSEVAGLLDAPPNADGVFAGPPAALAAPAAGNPDGPVLAGRQLGVYHLQQRIGAGGMGEVYRATDTKLNRPVAIKFLFTASADTSARRRFQREARLASSLNHPHILTVHDAGELDGRQYLVTELVDGGTLRDWMKAGPRPWQDVVEMVIGLADGLATAHDAGILHRDIKPENILITKTGYAKLADFA
;
A
#
# COMPACT_ATOMS: atom_id res chain seq x y z
N MET A 1 -22.16 6.82 -16.22
CA MET A 1 -22.46 6.89 -14.77
C MET A 1 -22.49 8.35 -14.37
N GLY A 2 -23.63 8.86 -13.88
CA GLY A 2 -23.77 10.27 -13.55
C GLY A 2 -23.09 10.58 -12.21
N ALA A 3 -22.27 11.62 -12.19
CA ALA A 3 -21.59 12.12 -10.97
C ALA A 3 -22.54 12.42 -9.80
N GLU A 4 -23.84 12.56 -10.07
CA GLU A 4 -24.87 12.83 -9.06
C GLU A 4 -25.29 11.59 -8.24
N ARG A 5 -25.05 10.36 -8.72
CA ARG A 5 -25.43 9.11 -8.05
C ARG A 5 -24.41 8.64 -7.00
N TRP A 6 -23.16 9.03 -7.14
CA TRP A 6 -22.10 8.57 -6.27
C TRP A 6 -22.31 8.87 -4.76
N PRO A 7 -22.75 10.08 -4.36
CA PRO A 7 -22.99 10.36 -2.94
C PRO A 7 -24.10 9.50 -2.31
N GLN A 8 -25.03 8.99 -3.12
CA GLN A 8 -26.09 8.10 -2.67
C GLN A 8 -25.57 6.68 -2.49
N ILE A 9 -24.76 6.18 -3.43
CA ILE A 9 -24.09 4.87 -3.36
C ILE A 9 -23.21 4.81 -2.13
N GLU A 10 -22.37 5.81 -1.90
CA GLU A 10 -21.46 5.91 -0.76
C GLU A 10 -22.19 5.85 0.59
N ARG A 11 -23.27 6.62 0.73
CA ARG A 11 -24.09 6.61 1.96
C ARG A 11 -24.70 5.24 2.23
N LEU A 12 -25.28 4.61 1.21
CA LEU A 12 -25.90 3.28 1.33
C LEU A 12 -24.86 2.21 1.63
N TYR A 13 -23.70 2.27 1.02
CA TYR A 13 -22.58 1.37 1.27
C TYR A 13 -22.12 1.43 2.73
N HIS A 14 -21.83 2.62 3.25
CA HIS A 14 -21.43 2.79 4.65
C HIS A 14 -22.54 2.39 5.63
N ALA A 15 -23.78 2.70 5.32
CA ALA A 15 -24.91 2.30 6.15
C ALA A 15 -25.11 0.76 6.17
N ALA A 16 -24.84 0.08 5.07
CA ALA A 16 -24.86 -1.38 4.99
C ALA A 16 -23.67 -2.00 5.71
N LEU A 17 -22.45 -1.44 5.60
CA LEU A 17 -21.27 -1.91 6.34
C LEU A 17 -21.44 -1.86 7.86
N ALA A 18 -22.16 -0.88 8.37
CA ALA A 18 -22.46 -0.74 9.81
C ALA A 18 -23.41 -1.81 10.35
N ARG A 19 -23.98 -2.70 9.49
CA ARG A 19 -24.93 -3.76 9.84
C ARG A 19 -24.27 -5.14 9.78
N PRO A 20 -24.77 -6.11 10.57
CA PRO A 20 -24.40 -7.52 10.43
C PRO A 20 -24.60 -8.00 8.99
N VAL A 21 -23.74 -8.87 8.49
CA VAL A 21 -23.77 -9.38 7.11
C VAL A 21 -25.14 -9.94 6.74
N ALA A 22 -25.79 -10.67 7.64
CA ALA A 22 -27.13 -11.26 7.42
C ALA A 22 -28.24 -10.22 7.19
N GLU A 23 -28.08 -8.98 7.64
CA GLU A 23 -29.10 -7.92 7.55
C GLU A 23 -28.90 -6.97 6.36
N ARG A 24 -27.72 -7.02 5.71
CA ARG A 24 -27.33 -6.09 4.64
C ARG A 24 -28.26 -6.18 3.43
N ALA A 25 -28.62 -7.39 3.01
CA ALA A 25 -29.46 -7.61 1.84
C ALA A 25 -30.89 -7.07 2.06
N ALA A 26 -31.48 -7.29 3.25
CA ALA A 26 -32.79 -6.76 3.60
C ALA A 26 -32.78 -5.23 3.69
N PHE A 27 -31.75 -4.65 4.30
CA PHE A 27 -31.56 -3.21 4.35
C PHE A 27 -31.46 -2.57 2.96
N LEU A 28 -30.67 -3.15 2.04
CA LEU A 28 -30.55 -2.62 0.68
C LEU A 28 -31.85 -2.72 -0.10
N ALA A 29 -32.62 -3.80 0.07
CA ALA A 29 -33.93 -3.95 -0.58
C ALA A 29 -34.92 -2.84 -0.15
N GLU A 30 -34.89 -2.43 1.11
CA GLU A 30 -35.71 -1.35 1.64
C GLU A 30 -35.15 0.03 1.28
N ALA A 31 -33.85 0.27 1.44
CA ALA A 31 -33.23 1.59 1.29
C ALA A 31 -33.09 2.02 -0.18
N CYS A 32 -33.05 1.09 -1.13
CA CYS A 32 -32.99 1.40 -2.57
C CYS A 32 -34.40 1.55 -3.19
N ALA A 33 -35.50 1.26 -2.45
CA ALA A 33 -36.88 1.58 -2.78
C ALA A 33 -37.31 1.39 -4.26
N GLY A 34 -36.92 0.23 -4.87
CA GLY A 34 -37.27 -0.11 -6.26
C GLY A 34 -36.23 0.32 -7.32
N ASP A 35 -35.15 0.99 -6.94
CA ASP A 35 -33.99 1.22 -7.81
C ASP A 35 -33.06 -0.01 -7.78
N GLU A 36 -33.36 -0.96 -8.65
CA GLU A 36 -32.66 -2.23 -8.75
C GLU A 36 -31.20 -2.05 -9.20
N GLU A 37 -30.94 -1.02 -10.02
CA GLU A 37 -29.59 -0.69 -10.51
C GLU A 37 -28.73 -0.18 -9.35
N LEU A 38 -29.27 0.74 -8.53
CA LEU A 38 -28.61 1.25 -7.33
C LEU A 38 -28.35 0.12 -6.32
N ARG A 39 -29.34 -0.76 -6.12
CA ARG A 39 -29.19 -1.92 -5.24
C ARG A 39 -28.06 -2.85 -5.71
N SER A 40 -28.02 -3.14 -7.02
CA SER A 40 -27.00 -4.00 -7.63
C SER A 40 -25.61 -3.38 -7.53
N GLU A 41 -25.47 -2.07 -7.74
CA GLU A 41 -24.20 -1.36 -7.60
C GLU A 41 -23.67 -1.41 -6.15
N VAL A 42 -24.52 -1.13 -5.16
CA VAL A 42 -24.10 -1.17 -3.74
C VAL A 42 -23.83 -2.61 -3.28
N ALA A 43 -24.63 -3.59 -3.71
CA ALA A 43 -24.41 -5.00 -3.41
C ALA A 43 -23.10 -5.49 -4.02
N GLY A 44 -22.81 -5.13 -5.28
CA GLY A 44 -21.53 -5.46 -5.92
C GLY A 44 -20.30 -4.89 -5.21
N LEU A 45 -20.43 -3.70 -4.59
CA LEU A 45 -19.38 -3.12 -3.76
C LEU A 45 -19.22 -3.85 -2.41
N LEU A 46 -20.30 -4.40 -1.86
CA LEU A 46 -20.29 -5.14 -0.59
C LEU A 46 -19.84 -6.60 -0.78
N ASP A 47 -20.13 -7.20 -1.93
CA ASP A 47 -19.74 -8.55 -2.31
C ASP A 47 -18.32 -8.60 -2.91
N ALA A 48 -17.79 -7.45 -3.34
CA ALA A 48 -16.38 -7.35 -3.64
C ALA A 48 -15.63 -7.81 -2.36
N PRO A 49 -14.81 -8.88 -2.44
CA PRO A 49 -14.10 -9.34 -1.26
C PRO A 49 -13.41 -8.13 -0.67
N PRO A 50 -13.51 -7.87 0.65
CA PRO A 50 -12.69 -6.86 1.30
C PRO A 50 -11.29 -7.23 0.87
N ASN A 51 -10.62 -6.35 0.12
CA ASN A 51 -9.38 -6.66 -0.58
C ASN A 51 -8.54 -7.62 0.24
N ALA A 52 -8.84 -8.91 0.06
CA ALA A 52 -8.04 -9.95 0.57
C ALA A 52 -6.76 -9.81 -0.21
N ASP A 53 -5.78 -9.18 0.44
CA ASP A 53 -4.41 -9.49 0.16
C ASP A 53 -3.86 -9.00 -1.20
N GLY A 54 -3.97 -7.71 -1.48
CA GLY A 54 -2.94 -7.06 -2.26
C GLY A 54 -1.61 -7.30 -1.52
N VAL A 55 -0.63 -7.92 -2.16
CA VAL A 55 0.69 -8.19 -1.57
C VAL A 55 1.32 -6.92 -1.00
N PHE A 56 0.84 -5.76 -1.43
CA PHE A 56 1.25 -4.43 -0.99
C PHE A 56 0.24 -3.75 -0.04
N ALA A 57 -0.91 -4.37 0.27
CA ALA A 57 -1.91 -3.82 1.17
C ALA A 57 -1.47 -3.94 2.64
N GLY A 58 -0.68 -3.01 3.09
CA GLY A 58 -0.26 -2.83 4.47
C GLY A 58 0.51 -1.53 4.63
N PRO A 59 0.46 -0.87 5.80
CA PRO A 59 1.24 0.34 5.97
C PRO A 59 2.70 0.02 5.70
N PRO A 60 3.42 0.86 4.92
CA PRO A 60 4.86 0.82 4.94
C PRO A 60 5.25 0.98 6.40
N ALA A 61 6.04 0.06 6.91
CA ALA A 61 6.44 0.09 8.30
C ALA A 61 7.02 1.47 8.59
N ALA A 62 6.38 2.17 9.49
CA ALA A 62 6.79 3.52 9.87
C ALA A 62 8.27 3.52 10.24
N LEU A 63 9.03 4.45 9.69
CA LEU A 63 10.43 4.69 10.03
C LEU A 63 10.63 5.19 11.48
N ALA A 64 9.56 5.25 12.28
CA ALA A 64 9.59 5.80 13.62
C ALA A 64 8.70 4.99 14.57
N ALA A 65 9.21 3.97 15.12
CA ALA A 65 9.02 3.34 16.44
C ALA A 65 9.29 1.84 16.34
N PRO A 66 9.81 1.15 17.36
CA PRO A 66 9.86 -0.30 17.39
C PRO A 66 8.41 -0.82 17.51
N ALA A 67 7.71 -0.97 16.37
CA ALA A 67 6.45 -1.68 16.35
C ALA A 67 6.74 -3.14 16.68
N ALA A 68 5.92 -3.74 17.52
CA ALA A 68 6.00 -5.14 17.92
C ALA A 68 5.82 -6.04 16.68
N GLY A 69 6.92 -6.23 15.94
CA GLY A 69 7.06 -7.32 14.99
C GLY A 69 7.21 -8.62 15.78
N ASN A 70 7.05 -9.75 15.12
CA ASN A 70 7.27 -11.05 15.75
C ASN A 70 8.65 -11.03 16.48
N PRO A 71 8.71 -10.99 17.81
CA PRO A 71 9.97 -10.85 18.54
C PRO A 71 10.91 -12.06 18.31
N ASP A 72 10.36 -13.17 17.84
CA ASP A 72 11.07 -14.44 17.64
C ASP A 72 11.48 -14.70 16.17
N GLY A 73 11.22 -13.74 15.27
CA GLY A 73 11.67 -13.86 13.87
C GLY A 73 13.20 -13.74 13.77
N PRO A 74 13.86 -14.47 12.85
CA PRO A 74 15.30 -14.37 12.68
C PRO A 74 15.68 -12.92 12.30
N VAL A 75 16.56 -12.32 13.11
CA VAL A 75 17.12 -10.99 12.81
C VAL A 75 17.96 -11.09 11.55
N LEU A 76 17.51 -10.48 10.47
CA LEU A 76 18.22 -10.50 9.18
C LEU A 76 19.30 -9.42 9.06
N ALA A 77 19.41 -8.53 10.05
CA ALA A 77 20.43 -7.49 10.08
C ALA A 77 21.85 -8.10 10.01
N GLY A 78 22.71 -7.53 9.16
CA GLY A 78 24.06 -8.03 8.91
C GLY A 78 24.15 -9.15 7.87
N ARG A 79 23.04 -9.72 7.41
CA ARG A 79 23.05 -10.75 6.37
C ARG A 79 23.24 -10.15 4.97
N GLN A 80 23.86 -10.97 4.11
CA GLN A 80 23.99 -10.68 2.69
C GLN A 80 22.85 -11.36 1.93
N LEU A 81 22.14 -10.58 1.11
CA LEU A 81 21.07 -11.05 0.22
C LEU A 81 21.47 -10.73 -1.22
N GLY A 82 22.13 -11.66 -1.90
CA GLY A 82 22.70 -11.38 -3.22
C GLY A 82 23.64 -10.18 -3.18
N VAL A 83 23.30 -9.13 -3.90
CA VAL A 83 24.06 -7.85 -3.91
C VAL A 83 23.68 -6.89 -2.78
N TYR A 84 22.68 -7.23 -1.98
CA TYR A 84 22.17 -6.35 -0.92
C TYR A 84 22.74 -6.74 0.44
N HIS A 85 23.36 -5.80 1.14
CA HIS A 85 23.80 -5.96 2.52
C HIS A 85 22.75 -5.37 3.46
N LEU A 86 22.04 -6.26 4.18
CA LEU A 86 21.00 -5.87 5.14
C LEU A 86 21.62 -5.19 6.35
N GLN A 87 21.13 -4.03 6.72
CA GLN A 87 21.64 -3.24 7.84
C GLN A 87 20.70 -3.36 9.06
N GLN A 88 19.84 -2.40 9.26
CA GLN A 88 18.92 -2.36 10.39
C GLN A 88 17.46 -2.54 9.93
N ARG A 89 16.65 -3.14 10.78
CA ARG A 89 15.21 -3.15 10.59
C ARG A 89 14.68 -1.75 10.85
N ILE A 90 13.99 -1.17 9.87
CA ILE A 90 13.42 0.18 9.93
C ILE A 90 11.91 0.15 10.09
N GLY A 91 11.30 -1.03 9.99
CA GLY A 91 9.88 -1.18 10.21
C GLY A 91 9.44 -2.63 10.33
N ALA A 92 8.29 -2.85 10.99
CA ALA A 92 7.60 -4.13 11.06
C ALA A 92 6.09 -3.89 11.22
N GLY A 93 5.27 -4.71 10.58
CA GLY A 93 3.81 -4.64 10.63
C GLY A 93 3.17 -5.98 10.30
N GLY A 94 1.83 -6.04 10.22
CA GLY A 94 1.10 -7.30 9.99
C GLY A 94 1.48 -8.05 8.73
N MET A 95 2.05 -7.39 7.73
CA MET A 95 2.39 -7.99 6.42
C MET A 95 3.86 -8.24 6.20
N GLY A 96 4.74 -7.80 7.10
CA GLY A 96 6.17 -8.02 6.88
C GLY A 96 7.08 -7.13 7.70
N GLU A 97 8.34 -7.21 7.37
CA GLU A 97 9.43 -6.43 7.96
C GLU A 97 10.16 -5.65 6.87
N VAL A 98 10.55 -4.41 7.17
CA VAL A 98 11.33 -3.59 6.26
C VAL A 98 12.73 -3.36 6.84
N TYR A 99 13.72 -3.61 6.03
CA TYR A 99 15.13 -3.41 6.36
C TYR A 99 15.73 -2.30 5.50
N ARG A 100 16.51 -1.44 6.12
CA ARG A 100 17.49 -0.64 5.39
C ARG A 100 18.59 -1.56 4.90
N ALA A 101 19.03 -1.40 3.66
CA ALA A 101 20.12 -2.16 3.09
C ALA A 101 20.97 -1.29 2.16
N THR A 102 22.14 -1.79 1.78
CA THR A 102 22.98 -1.20 0.75
C THR A 102 23.04 -2.16 -0.45
N ASP A 103 22.70 -1.66 -1.62
CA ASP A 103 23.03 -2.28 -2.89
C ASP A 103 24.55 -2.12 -3.11
N THR A 104 25.30 -3.20 -2.89
CA THR A 104 26.77 -3.18 -2.95
C THR A 104 27.32 -3.07 -4.37
N LYS A 105 26.48 -3.39 -5.38
CA LYS A 105 26.86 -3.28 -6.79
C LYS A 105 26.81 -1.84 -7.28
N LEU A 106 25.76 -1.10 -6.88
CA LEU A 106 25.53 0.29 -7.28
C LEU A 106 25.91 1.29 -6.17
N ASN A 107 26.34 0.78 -5.00
CA ASN A 107 26.71 1.57 -3.82
C ASN A 107 25.65 2.61 -3.43
N ARG A 108 24.40 2.16 -3.31
CA ARG A 108 23.26 3.03 -2.96
C ARG A 108 22.43 2.44 -1.83
N PRO A 109 21.81 3.27 -0.97
CA PRO A 109 20.86 2.80 0.03
C PRO A 109 19.56 2.36 -0.65
N VAL A 110 18.97 1.27 -0.12
CA VAL A 110 17.67 0.72 -0.53
C VAL A 110 16.87 0.31 0.68
N ALA A 111 15.55 0.16 0.51
CA ALA A 111 14.68 -0.49 1.47
C ALA A 111 14.30 -1.89 0.95
N ILE A 112 14.30 -2.90 1.84
CA ILE A 112 13.92 -4.26 1.51
C ILE A 112 12.76 -4.69 2.41
N LYS A 113 11.59 -4.89 1.82
CA LYS A 113 10.37 -5.35 2.49
C LYS A 113 10.26 -6.87 2.35
N PHE A 114 10.37 -7.60 3.45
CA PHE A 114 10.10 -9.04 3.52
C PHE A 114 8.66 -9.27 3.90
N LEU A 115 7.96 -10.11 3.16
CA LEU A 115 6.58 -10.46 3.43
C LEU A 115 6.49 -11.65 4.39
N PHE A 116 5.48 -11.65 5.27
CA PHE A 116 5.21 -12.77 6.19
C PHE A 116 4.45 -13.93 5.54
N THR A 117 4.31 -13.96 4.22
CA THR A 117 3.64 -15.06 3.55
C THR A 117 4.41 -16.36 3.76
N ALA A 118 4.03 -17.10 4.78
CA ALA A 118 4.36 -18.52 4.95
C ALA A 118 3.53 -19.34 3.95
N SER A 119 3.65 -19.10 2.66
CA SER A 119 2.83 -19.81 1.69
C SER A 119 3.69 -20.60 0.72
N ALA A 120 3.61 -21.91 0.85
CA ALA A 120 4.00 -22.86 -0.20
C ALA A 120 3.11 -22.72 -1.45
N ASP A 121 2.16 -21.76 -1.46
CA ASP A 121 1.22 -21.54 -2.55
C ASP A 121 1.90 -20.87 -3.73
N THR A 122 2.07 -21.64 -4.80
CA THR A 122 2.64 -21.18 -6.07
C THR A 122 1.80 -20.08 -6.72
N SER A 123 0.50 -19.98 -6.40
CA SER A 123 -0.40 -18.94 -6.94
C SER A 123 -0.10 -17.59 -6.31
N ALA A 124 0.16 -17.54 -5.00
CA ALA A 124 0.54 -16.33 -4.28
C ALA A 124 1.91 -15.79 -4.78
N ARG A 125 2.87 -16.69 -5.01
CA ARG A 125 4.18 -16.32 -5.61
C ARG A 125 4.04 -15.68 -6.98
N ARG A 126 3.21 -16.26 -7.86
CA ARG A 126 2.98 -15.73 -9.20
C ARG A 126 2.29 -14.36 -9.16
N ARG A 127 1.33 -14.17 -8.26
CA ARG A 127 0.68 -12.87 -8.04
C ARG A 127 1.70 -11.82 -7.63
N PHE A 128 2.47 -12.09 -6.58
CA PHE A 128 3.52 -11.19 -6.11
C PHE A 128 4.48 -10.77 -7.23
N GLN A 129 5.01 -11.74 -8.00
CA GLN A 129 5.91 -11.45 -9.11
C GLN A 129 5.26 -10.60 -10.21
N ARG A 130 3.96 -10.82 -10.47
CA ARG A 130 3.21 -10.02 -11.42
C ARG A 130 3.03 -8.58 -10.92
N GLU A 131 2.62 -8.41 -9.67
CA GLU A 131 2.42 -7.10 -9.04
C GLU A 131 3.73 -6.32 -8.93
N ALA A 132 4.81 -6.99 -8.52
CA ALA A 132 6.13 -6.37 -8.50
C ALA A 132 6.59 -5.89 -9.88
N ARG A 133 6.32 -6.67 -10.95
CA ARG A 133 6.63 -6.26 -12.33
C ARG A 133 5.79 -5.06 -12.76
N LEU A 134 4.51 -5.04 -12.44
CA LEU A 134 3.63 -3.91 -12.75
C LEU A 134 4.10 -2.65 -12.01
N ALA A 135 4.37 -2.75 -10.70
CA ALA A 135 4.89 -1.64 -9.92
C ALA A 135 6.26 -1.14 -10.44
N SER A 136 7.15 -2.05 -10.87
CA SER A 136 8.46 -1.69 -11.43
C SER A 136 8.39 -1.00 -12.79
N SER A 137 7.28 -1.11 -13.51
CA SER A 137 7.08 -0.41 -14.78
C SER A 137 6.70 1.06 -14.61
N LEU A 138 6.25 1.45 -13.41
CA LEU A 138 5.91 2.83 -13.10
C LEU A 138 7.18 3.63 -12.79
N ASN A 139 7.40 4.68 -13.55
CA ASN A 139 8.51 5.60 -13.34
C ASN A 139 7.97 7.03 -13.22
N HIS A 140 7.80 7.49 -11.99
CA HIS A 140 7.25 8.82 -11.71
C HIS A 140 7.85 9.38 -10.40
N PRO A 141 8.12 10.70 -10.29
CA PRO A 141 8.70 11.29 -9.07
C PRO A 141 7.89 11.01 -7.81
N HIS A 142 6.56 10.96 -7.92
CA HIS A 142 5.63 10.73 -6.82
C HIS A 142 5.16 9.27 -6.69
N ILE A 143 5.85 8.33 -7.31
CA ILE A 143 5.65 6.88 -7.12
C ILE A 143 6.94 6.29 -6.57
N LEU A 144 6.81 5.41 -5.57
CA LEU A 144 7.96 4.69 -5.00
C LEU A 144 8.56 3.75 -6.05
N THR A 145 9.85 3.93 -6.33
CA THR A 145 10.55 3.14 -7.34
C THR A 145 10.85 1.73 -6.81
N VAL A 146 10.39 0.71 -7.53
CA VAL A 146 10.75 -0.69 -7.29
C VAL A 146 12.01 -1.02 -8.10
N HIS A 147 13.04 -1.53 -7.41
CA HIS A 147 14.33 -1.87 -8.00
C HIS A 147 14.48 -3.35 -8.32
N ASP A 148 13.92 -4.22 -7.45
CA ASP A 148 14.07 -5.67 -7.58
C ASP A 148 13.02 -6.39 -6.74
N ALA A 149 12.81 -7.68 -7.01
CA ALA A 149 11.96 -8.55 -6.24
C ALA A 149 12.49 -9.98 -6.28
N GLY A 150 12.42 -10.70 -5.15
CA GLY A 150 12.94 -12.06 -5.08
C GLY A 150 12.41 -12.85 -3.89
N GLU A 151 13.13 -13.92 -3.58
CA GLU A 151 12.80 -14.84 -2.48
C GLU A 151 14.07 -15.23 -1.71
N LEU A 152 13.96 -15.24 -0.39
CA LEU A 152 15.00 -15.72 0.54
C LEU A 152 14.37 -16.66 1.57
N ASP A 153 14.87 -17.87 1.68
CA ASP A 153 14.41 -18.89 2.66
C ASP A 153 12.87 -19.08 2.63
N GLY A 154 12.26 -19.04 1.44
CA GLY A 154 10.81 -19.17 1.26
C GLY A 154 10.01 -17.88 1.51
N ARG A 155 10.67 -16.79 1.93
CA ARG A 155 10.05 -15.46 2.13
C ARG A 155 10.27 -14.59 0.90
N GLN A 156 9.20 -14.03 0.39
CA GLN A 156 9.27 -13.05 -0.71
C GLN A 156 9.76 -11.71 -0.19
N TYR A 157 10.53 -11.00 -1.01
CA TYR A 157 10.98 -9.65 -0.70
C TYR A 157 10.87 -8.72 -1.91
N LEU A 158 10.70 -7.44 -1.62
CA LEU A 158 10.70 -6.35 -2.58
C LEU A 158 11.80 -5.37 -2.21
N VAL A 159 12.59 -4.96 -3.19
CA VAL A 159 13.62 -3.92 -3.05
C VAL A 159 13.12 -2.63 -3.67
N THR A 160 13.14 -1.56 -2.90
CA THR A 160 12.71 -0.23 -3.36
C THR A 160 13.77 0.82 -3.08
N GLU A 161 13.60 2.00 -3.64
CA GLU A 161 14.33 3.16 -3.16
C GLU A 161 14.08 3.37 -1.66
N LEU A 162 15.08 3.88 -0.95
CA LEU A 162 14.94 4.24 0.47
C LEU A 162 14.39 5.66 0.58
N VAL A 163 13.20 5.81 1.16
CA VAL A 163 12.61 7.10 1.53
C VAL A 163 12.76 7.29 3.03
N ASP A 164 13.35 8.40 3.48
CA ASP A 164 13.91 8.55 4.82
C ASP A 164 13.29 9.67 5.68
N GLY A 165 12.15 10.22 5.27
CA GLY A 165 11.41 11.26 6.01
C GLY A 165 10.15 10.75 6.72
N GLY A 166 9.87 9.43 6.69
CA GLY A 166 8.71 8.83 7.34
C GLY A 166 7.48 8.75 6.43
N THR A 167 6.31 8.57 7.03
CA THR A 167 5.03 8.51 6.35
C THR A 167 4.31 9.88 6.38
N LEU A 168 3.30 10.05 5.53
CA LEU A 168 2.41 11.22 5.60
C LEU A 168 1.72 11.29 6.97
N ARG A 169 1.40 10.14 7.59
CA ARG A 169 0.87 10.10 8.96
C ARG A 169 1.82 10.75 9.97
N ASP A 170 3.11 10.45 9.88
CA ASP A 170 4.14 11.01 10.77
C ASP A 170 4.33 12.50 10.50
N TRP A 171 4.33 12.87 9.22
CA TRP A 171 4.43 14.26 8.80
C TRP A 171 3.25 15.11 9.31
N MET A 172 2.01 14.57 9.29
CA MET A 172 0.83 15.24 9.85
C MET A 172 0.91 15.39 11.39
N LYS A 173 1.43 14.37 12.09
CA LYS A 173 1.61 14.42 13.55
C LYS A 173 2.68 15.41 14.01
N ALA A 174 3.64 15.73 13.17
CA ALA A 174 4.74 16.63 13.50
C ALA A 174 4.29 18.10 13.66
N GLY A 175 3.05 18.44 13.31
CA GLY A 175 2.44 19.76 13.53
C GLY A 175 1.73 20.33 12.30
N PRO A 176 1.12 21.52 12.44
CA PRO A 176 0.43 22.19 11.35
C PRO A 176 1.40 22.55 10.21
N ARG A 177 0.90 22.52 9.00
CA ARG A 177 1.67 22.81 7.78
C ARG A 177 1.02 23.96 7.02
N PRO A 178 1.79 24.78 6.31
CA PRO A 178 1.25 25.75 5.38
C PRO A 178 0.34 25.03 4.36
N TRP A 179 -0.80 25.62 4.07
CA TRP A 179 -1.73 25.02 3.11
C TRP A 179 -1.13 24.84 1.70
N GLN A 180 -0.21 25.72 1.33
CA GLN A 180 0.52 25.67 0.06
C GLN A 180 1.30 24.35 -0.07
N ASP A 181 2.03 23.95 0.99
CA ASP A 181 2.82 22.70 1.00
C ASP A 181 1.90 21.49 0.84
N VAL A 182 0.71 21.54 1.48
CA VAL A 182 -0.30 20.46 1.39
C VAL A 182 -0.84 20.37 -0.04
N VAL A 183 -1.17 21.51 -0.66
CA VAL A 183 -1.69 21.54 -2.03
C VAL A 183 -0.64 21.05 -3.03
N GLU A 184 0.61 21.50 -2.91
CA GLU A 184 1.70 21.06 -3.79
C GLU A 184 1.92 19.54 -3.69
N MET A 185 1.92 19.01 -2.48
CA MET A 185 2.00 17.57 -2.22
C MET A 185 0.85 16.81 -2.89
N VAL A 186 -0.40 17.26 -2.71
CA VAL A 186 -1.59 16.60 -3.27
C VAL A 186 -1.57 16.64 -4.81
N ILE A 187 -1.13 17.73 -5.41
CA ILE A 187 -0.96 17.86 -6.87
C ILE A 187 0.02 16.77 -7.36
N GLY A 188 1.18 16.64 -6.73
CA GLY A 188 2.17 15.64 -7.11
C GLY A 188 1.67 14.21 -6.95
N LEU A 189 0.94 13.90 -5.86
CA LEU A 189 0.34 12.59 -5.66
C LEU A 189 -0.75 12.29 -6.70
N ALA A 190 -1.56 13.28 -7.07
CA ALA A 190 -2.58 13.13 -8.11
C ALA A 190 -1.96 12.85 -9.49
N ASP A 191 -0.84 13.52 -9.82
CA ASP A 191 -0.08 13.29 -11.05
C ASP A 191 0.50 11.86 -11.09
N GLY A 192 1.06 11.39 -9.96
CA GLY A 192 1.49 10.01 -9.81
C GLY A 192 0.36 9.00 -10.00
N LEU A 193 -0.82 9.26 -9.42
CA LEU A 193 -2.00 8.42 -9.61
C LEU A 193 -2.49 8.41 -11.06
N ALA A 194 -2.50 9.55 -11.73
CA ALA A 194 -2.86 9.64 -13.15
C ALA A 194 -1.92 8.78 -13.99
N THR A 195 -0.60 8.86 -13.75
CA THR A 195 0.41 8.03 -14.42
C THR A 195 0.16 6.53 -14.22
N ALA A 196 -0.19 6.11 -12.98
CA ALA A 196 -0.50 4.72 -12.70
C ALA A 196 -1.80 4.27 -13.41
N HIS A 197 -2.83 5.10 -13.40
CA HIS A 197 -4.11 4.83 -14.06
C HIS A 197 -3.96 4.71 -15.59
N ASP A 198 -3.15 5.55 -16.22
CA ASP A 198 -2.84 5.47 -17.65
C ASP A 198 -2.14 4.15 -18.00
N ALA A 199 -1.36 3.61 -17.07
CA ALA A 199 -0.75 2.28 -17.19
C ALA A 199 -1.71 1.13 -16.83
N GLY A 200 -2.98 1.41 -16.50
CA GLY A 200 -3.99 0.42 -16.09
C GLY A 200 -3.79 -0.13 -14.68
N ILE A 201 -3.03 0.58 -13.83
CA ILE A 201 -2.71 0.16 -12.45
C ILE A 201 -3.50 1.03 -11.47
N LEU A 202 -4.33 0.40 -10.63
CA LEU A 202 -5.07 1.05 -9.56
C LEU A 202 -4.34 0.86 -8.24
N HIS A 203 -4.27 1.90 -7.41
CA HIS A 203 -3.60 1.82 -6.11
C HIS A 203 -4.41 1.03 -5.06
N ARG A 204 -5.72 1.21 -5.01
CA ARG A 204 -6.72 0.53 -4.16
C ARG A 204 -6.60 0.74 -2.65
N ASP A 205 -5.46 1.16 -2.12
CA ASP A 205 -5.21 1.36 -0.68
C ASP A 205 -4.50 2.71 -0.39
N ILE A 206 -5.10 3.83 -0.87
CA ILE A 206 -4.55 5.16 -0.60
C ILE A 206 -4.87 5.56 0.83
N LYS A 207 -3.83 5.68 1.66
CA LYS A 207 -3.90 6.12 3.06
C LYS A 207 -2.59 6.78 3.48
N PRO A 208 -2.58 7.58 4.55
CA PRO A 208 -1.38 8.32 4.99
C PRO A 208 -0.17 7.42 5.27
N GLU A 209 -0.38 6.16 5.60
CA GLU A 209 0.68 5.17 5.84
C GLU A 209 1.37 4.72 4.56
N ASN A 210 0.66 4.73 3.43
CA ASN A 210 1.14 4.31 2.11
C ASN A 210 1.68 5.50 1.28
N ILE A 211 1.85 6.66 1.90
CA ILE A 211 2.48 7.83 1.32
C ILE A 211 3.75 8.12 2.11
N LEU A 212 4.89 7.95 1.47
CA LEU A 212 6.19 8.20 2.05
C LEU A 212 6.64 9.62 1.76
N ILE A 213 7.27 10.25 2.76
CA ILE A 213 7.79 11.63 2.64
C ILE A 213 9.30 11.57 2.66
N THR A 214 9.96 12.24 1.73
CA THR A 214 11.42 12.44 1.78
C THR A 214 11.77 13.52 2.79
N LYS A 215 13.03 13.59 3.21
CA LYS A 215 13.54 14.70 4.06
C LYS A 215 13.35 16.09 3.45
N THR A 216 13.25 16.15 2.14
CA THR A 216 12.99 17.42 1.40
C THR A 216 11.50 17.74 1.28
N GLY A 217 10.60 16.93 1.88
CA GLY A 217 9.15 17.13 1.84
C GLY A 217 8.46 16.54 0.61
N TYR A 218 9.16 15.82 -0.25
CA TYR A 218 8.59 15.19 -1.44
C TYR A 218 7.78 13.95 -1.06
N ALA A 219 6.55 13.85 -1.55
CA ALA A 219 5.67 12.70 -1.28
C ALA A 219 5.74 11.65 -2.38
N LYS A 220 5.71 10.38 -2.00
CA LYS A 220 5.71 9.23 -2.92
C LYS A 220 4.63 8.22 -2.52
N LEU A 221 3.83 7.81 -3.50
CA LEU A 221 2.87 6.71 -3.35
C LEU A 221 3.62 5.39 -3.27
N ALA A 222 3.29 4.59 -2.27
CA ALA A 222 3.85 3.26 -2.04
C ALA A 222 2.73 2.22 -1.93
N ASP A 223 3.09 0.93 -2.05
CA ASP A 223 2.15 -0.19 -1.85
C ASP A 223 0.95 -0.16 -2.82
N PHE A 224 1.21 -0.11 -4.13
CA PHE A 224 0.22 -0.38 -5.16
C PHE A 224 -0.25 -1.85 -5.08
N ALA A 225 -1.58 -2.09 -5.12
CA ALA A 225 -2.20 -3.40 -4.98
C ALA A 225 -2.72 -3.93 -6.34
#